data_6646b2f322f0a4c16662f05faf502487
#
_entry.id   6646b2f322f0a4c16662f05faf502487
#
_cell.length_a   1.000
_cell.length_b   1.000
_cell.length_c   1.000
_cell.angle_alpha   90.00
_cell.angle_beta   90.00
_cell.angle_gamma   90.00
#
_symmetry.space_group_name_H-M   'P 1'
#
loop_
_entity.id
_entity.type
_entity.pdbx_description
1 polymer ?
#
loop_
_entity_poly.entity_id
_entity_poly.type
_entity_poly.pdbx_seq_one_letter_code
_entity_poly.pdbx_strand_id
1 'polypeptide(L)'
;DSISQHEDLTVVPLLVMKDGESFTDGVDVQAETVYQWIDAKHKVTTSQPSIGTFTEHYERLKEQYDIGFAIHLSSELSGTYNASVQGAEIAGFRLIAIDSRCGIYPAGQLLAEAMQLAADGMAVTEIEQYILERRFDHHIEFTVANLDQLQAGGRISSTKAFVGNLLQLRPLFHFEEGKIVPYQTVRTFKKAHGKIYDHLVEMLESGTVTDVSLFHATAYDLAFEWKTNLEKRFDVTVRIDNLTPVLGSHTGNPAIGMSFLNPTSRR
;
A
#
# COMPACT_ATOMS: atom_id res chain seq x y z
N ASP A 1 10.23 10.56 -0.66
CA ASP A 1 10.04 12.03 -0.75
C ASP A 1 10.56 12.64 -2.07
N SER A 2 11.60 12.07 -2.72
CA SER A 2 12.10 12.61 -4.00
C SER A 2 11.14 12.36 -5.17
N ILE A 3 10.41 11.25 -5.17
CA ILE A 3 9.49 10.90 -6.25
C ILE A 3 8.25 11.79 -6.23
N SER A 4 7.69 12.05 -5.06
CA SER A 4 6.45 12.85 -4.91
C SER A 4 6.58 14.32 -5.36
N GLN A 5 7.81 14.80 -5.59
CA GLN A 5 8.11 16.15 -6.06
C GLN A 5 8.52 16.21 -7.53
N HIS A 6 8.47 15.07 -8.24
CA HIS A 6 8.80 15.05 -9.66
C HIS A 6 7.71 15.76 -10.47
N GLU A 7 8.09 16.65 -11.40
CA GLU A 7 7.15 17.47 -12.18
C GLU A 7 6.19 16.65 -13.06
N ASP A 8 6.65 15.49 -13.54
CA ASP A 8 5.85 14.57 -14.35
C ASP A 8 5.03 13.58 -13.53
N LEU A 9 5.01 13.70 -12.20
CA LEU A 9 4.24 12.84 -11.31
C LEU A 9 3.01 13.57 -10.77
N THR A 10 1.86 12.95 -10.93
CA THR A 10 0.63 13.38 -10.30
C THR A 10 -0.01 12.26 -9.48
N VAL A 11 -0.67 12.62 -8.40
CA VAL A 11 -1.36 11.68 -7.51
C VAL A 11 -2.85 11.99 -7.52
N VAL A 12 -3.68 10.99 -7.77
CA VAL A 12 -5.13 11.08 -7.62
C VAL A 12 -5.51 10.40 -6.30
N PRO A 13 -5.80 11.18 -5.24
CA PRO A 13 -6.02 10.63 -3.91
C PRO A 13 -7.34 9.87 -3.81
N LEU A 14 -7.38 8.85 -2.95
CA LEU A 14 -8.60 8.18 -2.54
C LEU A 14 -9.40 9.06 -1.58
N LEU A 15 -10.57 8.56 -1.14
CA LEU A 15 -11.47 9.28 -0.26
C LEU A 15 -11.73 8.51 1.03
N VAL A 16 -11.73 9.21 2.15
CA VAL A 16 -12.28 8.74 3.43
C VAL A 16 -13.69 9.29 3.58
N MET A 17 -14.60 8.44 3.98
CA MET A 17 -16.00 8.79 4.21
C MET A 17 -16.27 8.70 5.71
N LYS A 18 -16.75 9.77 6.33
CA LYS A 18 -17.20 9.81 7.72
C LYS A 18 -18.67 10.18 7.76
N ASP A 19 -19.54 9.30 8.25
CA ASP A 19 -20.98 9.52 8.38
C ASP A 19 -21.67 10.04 7.09
N GLY A 20 -21.08 9.71 5.91
CA GLY A 20 -21.56 10.14 4.59
C GLY A 20 -20.86 11.38 4.03
N GLU A 21 -20.08 12.10 4.82
CA GLU A 21 -19.21 13.18 4.33
C GLU A 21 -17.92 12.63 3.73
N SER A 22 -17.40 13.27 2.68
CA SER A 22 -16.22 12.85 1.93
C SER A 22 -15.03 13.75 2.23
N PHE A 23 -13.87 13.13 2.45
CA PHE A 23 -12.59 13.79 2.74
C PHE A 23 -11.50 13.18 1.86
N THR A 24 -10.67 14.02 1.26
CA THR A 24 -9.55 13.61 0.41
C THR A 24 -8.40 13.08 1.28
N ASP A 25 -7.93 11.85 0.96
CA ASP A 25 -6.86 11.15 1.68
C ASP A 25 -5.57 11.98 1.74
N GLY A 26 -5.11 12.30 2.96
CA GLY A 26 -3.89 13.05 3.19
C GLY A 26 -3.94 14.55 2.85
N VAL A 27 -5.08 15.04 2.33
CA VAL A 27 -5.30 16.45 2.00
C VAL A 27 -6.26 17.09 3.00
N ASP A 28 -7.51 16.62 3.02
CA ASP A 28 -8.54 17.18 3.92
C ASP A 28 -8.49 16.54 5.31
N VAL A 29 -7.92 15.35 5.42
CA VAL A 29 -7.88 14.57 6.66
C VAL A 29 -6.53 13.87 6.82
N GLN A 30 -6.05 13.79 8.06
CA GLN A 30 -4.85 13.04 8.45
C GLN A 30 -5.24 11.76 9.19
N ALA A 31 -4.33 10.78 9.23
CA ALA A 31 -4.59 9.47 9.81
C ALA A 31 -5.02 9.53 11.29
N GLU A 32 -4.42 10.41 12.08
CA GLU A 32 -4.72 10.61 13.49
C GLU A 32 -6.19 11.03 13.70
N THR A 33 -6.71 11.88 12.82
CA THR A 33 -8.11 12.32 12.85
C THR A 33 -9.05 11.14 12.55
N VAL A 34 -8.68 10.29 11.61
CA VAL A 34 -9.45 9.06 11.29
C VAL A 34 -9.50 8.12 12.49
N TYR A 35 -8.40 7.93 13.20
CA TYR A 35 -8.38 7.10 14.41
C TYR A 35 -9.28 7.68 15.51
N GLN A 36 -9.29 9.01 15.70
CA GLN A 36 -10.19 9.68 16.62
C GLN A 36 -11.67 9.44 16.25
N TRP A 37 -12.02 9.47 14.96
CA TRP A 37 -13.38 9.17 14.51
C TRP A 37 -13.77 7.71 14.78
N ILE A 38 -12.85 6.77 14.53
CA ILE A 38 -13.07 5.34 14.81
C ILE A 38 -13.29 5.12 16.32
N ASP A 39 -12.46 5.73 17.17
CA ASP A 39 -12.57 5.64 18.63
C ASP A 39 -13.88 6.26 19.14
N ALA A 40 -14.32 7.36 18.54
CA ALA A 40 -15.60 8.00 18.79
C ALA A 40 -16.81 7.26 18.19
N LYS A 41 -16.59 6.09 17.55
CA LYS A 41 -17.63 5.24 16.94
C LYS A 41 -18.36 5.88 15.76
N HIS A 42 -17.74 6.83 15.07
CA HIS A 42 -18.24 7.27 13.78
C HIS A 42 -18.14 6.15 12.74
N LYS A 43 -19.05 6.17 11.78
CA LYS A 43 -18.96 5.26 10.63
C LYS A 43 -17.91 5.77 9.65
N VAL A 44 -16.74 5.14 9.66
CA VAL A 44 -15.66 5.44 8.73
C VAL A 44 -15.60 4.37 7.66
N THR A 45 -15.59 4.79 6.39
CA THR A 45 -15.43 3.92 5.22
C THR A 45 -14.53 4.62 4.20
N THR A 46 -14.26 4.00 3.07
CA THR A 46 -13.42 4.59 2.02
C THR A 46 -14.10 4.48 0.66
N SER A 47 -13.71 5.34 -0.26
CA SER A 47 -14.11 5.28 -1.65
C SER A 47 -12.91 5.47 -2.58
N GLN A 48 -12.96 4.84 -3.73
CA GLN A 48 -12.07 5.15 -4.85
C GLN A 48 -12.43 6.51 -5.46
N PRO A 49 -11.52 7.18 -6.17
CA PRO A 49 -11.86 8.33 -7.00
C PRO A 49 -12.90 7.95 -8.04
N SER A 50 -13.77 8.88 -8.39
CA SER A 50 -14.79 8.64 -9.42
C SER A 50 -14.16 8.53 -10.82
N ILE A 51 -14.88 7.90 -11.75
CA ILE A 51 -14.48 7.88 -13.16
C ILE A 51 -14.36 9.32 -13.69
N GLY A 52 -15.29 10.22 -13.31
CA GLY A 52 -15.24 11.63 -13.68
C GLY A 52 -13.97 12.34 -13.19
N THR A 53 -13.56 12.07 -11.95
CA THR A 53 -12.29 12.61 -11.41
C THR A 53 -11.09 12.18 -12.26
N PHE A 54 -11.03 10.92 -12.67
CA PHE A 54 -9.98 10.44 -13.57
C PHE A 54 -10.11 11.03 -14.97
N THR A 55 -11.32 11.14 -15.51
CA THR A 55 -11.56 11.75 -16.84
C THR A 55 -11.01 13.17 -16.89
N GLU A 56 -11.43 14.03 -15.95
CA GLU A 56 -10.96 15.43 -15.87
C GLU A 56 -9.44 15.51 -15.67
N HIS A 57 -8.87 14.56 -14.91
CA HIS A 57 -7.43 14.50 -14.70
C HIS A 57 -6.68 14.16 -15.99
N TYR A 58 -7.13 13.15 -16.71
CA TYR A 58 -6.50 12.73 -17.97
C TYR A 58 -6.75 13.67 -19.14
N GLU A 59 -7.87 14.40 -19.19
CA GLU A 59 -8.08 15.49 -20.14
C GLU A 59 -7.02 16.59 -19.99
N ARG A 60 -6.65 16.94 -18.74
CA ARG A 60 -5.57 17.91 -18.49
C ARG A 60 -4.19 17.36 -18.86
N LEU A 61 -3.90 16.09 -18.56
CA LEU A 61 -2.62 15.48 -18.91
C LEU A 61 -2.42 15.35 -20.41
N LYS A 62 -3.49 15.05 -21.15
CA LYS A 62 -3.49 14.94 -22.61
C LYS A 62 -3.05 16.22 -23.34
N GLU A 63 -3.19 17.38 -22.71
CA GLU A 63 -2.72 18.66 -23.27
C GLU A 63 -1.17 18.76 -23.26
N GLN A 64 -0.49 17.96 -22.43
CA GLN A 64 0.94 18.07 -22.18
C GLN A 64 1.72 16.79 -22.54
N TYR A 65 1.05 15.63 -22.51
CA TYR A 65 1.68 14.32 -22.66
C TYR A 65 0.92 13.45 -23.66
N ASP A 66 1.65 12.71 -24.49
CA ASP A 66 1.08 11.76 -25.45
C ASP A 66 0.69 10.43 -24.78
N ILE A 67 1.32 10.08 -23.64
CA ILE A 67 1.13 8.82 -22.92
C ILE A 67 1.40 9.01 -21.44
N GLY A 68 0.68 8.27 -20.59
CA GLY A 68 0.91 8.17 -19.17
C GLY A 68 1.07 6.74 -18.68
N PHE A 69 1.85 6.58 -17.60
CA PHE A 69 1.86 5.38 -16.78
C PHE A 69 1.09 5.64 -15.49
N ALA A 70 0.15 4.76 -15.14
CA ALA A 70 -0.55 4.83 -13.87
C ALA A 70 -0.38 3.53 -13.10
N ILE A 71 0.27 3.60 -11.94
CA ILE A 71 0.44 2.46 -11.04
C ILE A 71 -0.54 2.60 -9.89
N HIS A 72 -1.47 1.65 -9.80
CA HIS A 72 -2.54 1.65 -8.81
C HIS A 72 -2.32 0.58 -7.75
N LEU A 73 -2.87 0.82 -6.55
CA LEU A 73 -3.01 -0.25 -5.56
C LEU A 73 -3.82 -1.41 -6.13
N SER A 74 -3.69 -2.58 -5.50
CA SER A 74 -4.31 -3.82 -5.97
C SER A 74 -5.80 -3.66 -6.28
N SER A 75 -6.19 -4.16 -7.46
CA SER A 75 -7.60 -4.22 -7.91
C SER A 75 -8.47 -5.15 -7.06
N GLU A 76 -7.86 -6.06 -6.29
CA GLU A 76 -8.54 -6.91 -5.31
C GLU A 76 -8.97 -6.14 -4.05
N LEU A 77 -8.37 -4.98 -3.80
CA LEU A 77 -8.65 -4.12 -2.63
C LEU A 77 -9.48 -2.90 -2.99
N SER A 78 -9.39 -2.41 -4.22
CA SER A 78 -10.06 -1.17 -4.65
C SER A 78 -10.39 -1.18 -6.14
N GLY A 79 -11.50 -0.58 -6.50
CA GLY A 79 -11.85 -0.34 -7.90
C GLY A 79 -11.11 0.80 -8.59
N THR A 80 -10.10 1.40 -7.93
CA THR A 80 -9.34 2.54 -8.44
C THR A 80 -8.72 2.27 -9.82
N TYR A 81 -8.11 1.11 -10.01
CA TYR A 81 -7.55 0.68 -11.30
C TYR A 81 -8.61 0.75 -12.42
N ASN A 82 -9.78 0.14 -12.19
CA ASN A 82 -10.85 0.11 -13.19
C ASN A 82 -11.43 1.51 -13.47
N ALA A 83 -11.58 2.34 -12.44
CA ALA A 83 -12.06 3.71 -12.61
C ALA A 83 -11.07 4.57 -13.41
N SER A 84 -9.78 4.37 -13.17
CA SER A 84 -8.69 5.03 -13.90
C SER A 84 -8.68 4.66 -15.39
N VAL A 85 -8.77 3.36 -15.70
CA VAL A 85 -8.83 2.87 -17.10
C VAL A 85 -10.04 3.48 -17.84
N GLN A 86 -11.22 3.42 -17.23
CA GLN A 86 -12.44 3.99 -17.83
C GLN A 86 -12.34 5.51 -18.00
N GLY A 87 -11.76 6.21 -17.01
CA GLY A 87 -11.53 7.67 -17.12
C GLY A 87 -10.60 8.03 -18.28
N ALA A 88 -9.54 7.25 -18.48
CA ALA A 88 -8.61 7.45 -19.60
C ALA A 88 -9.26 7.18 -20.97
N GLU A 89 -10.09 6.13 -21.06
CA GLU A 89 -10.86 5.84 -22.27
C GLU A 89 -11.81 7.00 -22.65
N ILE A 90 -12.54 7.53 -21.67
CA ILE A 90 -13.47 8.66 -21.87
C ILE A 90 -12.70 9.92 -22.28
N ALA A 91 -11.57 10.22 -21.62
CA ALA A 91 -10.71 11.37 -21.96
C ALA A 91 -10.02 11.21 -23.33
N GLY A 92 -9.96 9.99 -23.87
CA GLY A 92 -9.17 9.66 -25.06
C GLY A 92 -7.68 9.87 -24.83
N PHE A 93 -7.19 9.58 -23.61
CA PHE A 93 -5.78 9.64 -23.24
C PHE A 93 -5.14 8.26 -23.31
N ARG A 94 -3.98 8.17 -23.93
CA ARG A 94 -3.23 6.91 -23.97
C ARG A 94 -2.59 6.61 -22.61
N LEU A 95 -3.19 5.67 -21.87
CA LEU A 95 -2.75 5.29 -20.54
C LEU A 95 -2.26 3.83 -20.52
N ILE A 96 -1.10 3.61 -19.92
CA ILE A 96 -0.66 2.28 -19.47
C ILE A 96 -1.00 2.19 -17.99
N ALA A 97 -2.08 1.49 -17.68
CA ALA A 97 -2.52 1.28 -16.32
C ALA A 97 -2.00 -0.05 -15.78
N ILE A 98 -1.32 0.00 -14.65
CA ILE A 98 -0.75 -1.16 -13.96
C ILE A 98 -1.51 -1.41 -12.65
N ASP A 99 -2.12 -2.57 -12.53
CA ASP A 99 -2.54 -3.12 -11.24
C ASP A 99 -1.30 -3.67 -10.53
N SER A 100 -0.82 -2.99 -9.51
CA SER A 100 0.43 -3.36 -8.82
C SER A 100 0.34 -4.68 -8.05
N ARG A 101 -0.86 -5.21 -7.82
CA ARG A 101 -1.12 -6.36 -6.96
C ARG A 101 -0.63 -6.19 -5.51
N CYS A 102 -0.31 -4.96 -5.14
CA CYS A 102 0.16 -4.59 -3.81
C CYS A 102 -0.38 -3.19 -3.44
N GLY A 103 0.27 -2.54 -2.54
CA GLY A 103 0.02 -1.16 -2.13
C GLY A 103 1.24 -0.62 -1.40
N ILE A 104 1.10 0.51 -0.73
CA ILE A 104 2.12 1.10 0.12
C ILE A 104 3.48 1.23 -0.61
N TYR A 105 4.58 1.02 0.12
CA TYR A 105 5.94 1.24 -0.36
C TYR A 105 6.31 0.46 -1.64
N PRO A 106 6.00 -0.85 -1.81
CA PRO A 106 6.33 -1.58 -3.04
C PRO A 106 5.69 -1.00 -4.31
N ALA A 107 4.46 -0.49 -4.23
CA ALA A 107 3.83 0.19 -5.37
C ALA A 107 4.58 1.48 -5.75
N GLY A 108 5.05 2.23 -4.75
CA GLY A 108 5.92 3.40 -4.96
C GLY A 108 7.28 3.04 -5.56
N GLN A 109 7.87 1.91 -5.16
CA GLN A 109 9.11 1.42 -5.75
C GLN A 109 8.94 1.02 -7.22
N LEU A 110 7.84 0.35 -7.58
CA LEU A 110 7.52 0.05 -8.99
C LEU A 110 7.41 1.33 -9.84
N LEU A 111 6.80 2.37 -9.28
CA LEU A 111 6.72 3.67 -9.96
C LEU A 111 8.11 4.29 -10.14
N ALA A 112 8.96 4.26 -9.10
CA ALA A 112 10.33 4.75 -9.19
C ALA A 112 11.15 4.01 -10.23
N GLU A 113 11.03 2.68 -10.28
CA GLU A 113 11.69 1.85 -11.29
C GLU A 113 11.20 2.23 -12.70
N ALA A 114 9.88 2.38 -12.91
CA ALA A 114 9.32 2.80 -14.20
C ALA A 114 9.83 4.18 -14.65
N MET A 115 9.88 5.15 -13.73
CA MET A 115 10.40 6.49 -14.01
C MET A 115 11.89 6.46 -14.37
N GLN A 116 12.70 5.67 -13.66
CA GLN A 116 14.13 5.53 -13.95
C GLN A 116 14.36 4.89 -15.33
N LEU A 117 13.64 3.81 -15.65
CA LEU A 117 13.72 3.15 -16.94
C LEU A 117 13.32 4.08 -18.10
N ALA A 118 12.31 4.92 -17.88
CA ALA A 118 11.92 5.94 -18.86
C ALA A 118 13.01 7.00 -19.04
N ALA A 119 13.62 7.46 -17.96
CA ALA A 119 14.74 8.41 -18.00
C ALA A 119 15.98 7.82 -18.71
N ASP A 120 16.19 6.52 -18.57
CA ASP A 120 17.26 5.78 -19.26
C ASP A 120 16.94 5.50 -20.75
N GLY A 121 15.76 5.92 -21.23
CA GLY A 121 15.35 5.82 -22.63
C GLY A 121 14.81 4.46 -23.04
N MET A 122 14.39 3.62 -22.08
CA MET A 122 13.75 2.33 -22.38
C MET A 122 12.40 2.56 -23.09
N ALA A 123 12.09 1.68 -24.06
CA ALA A 123 10.82 1.80 -24.79
C ALA A 123 9.63 1.54 -23.84
N VAL A 124 8.55 2.28 -24.05
CA VAL A 124 7.34 2.25 -23.20
C VAL A 124 6.78 0.83 -23.04
N THR A 125 6.77 0.04 -24.11
CA THR A 125 6.30 -1.37 -24.07
C THR A 125 7.21 -2.29 -23.27
N GLU A 126 8.50 -2.01 -23.25
CA GLU A 126 9.47 -2.77 -22.45
C GLU A 126 9.33 -2.43 -20.97
N ILE A 127 9.11 -1.14 -20.63
CA ILE A 127 8.81 -0.70 -19.26
C ILE A 127 7.53 -1.37 -18.76
N GLU A 128 6.46 -1.36 -19.57
CA GLU A 128 5.20 -2.02 -19.23
C GLU A 128 5.41 -3.49 -18.90
N GLN A 129 6.08 -4.23 -19.76
CA GLN A 129 6.35 -5.65 -19.55
C GLN A 129 7.19 -5.88 -18.30
N TYR A 130 8.26 -5.10 -18.10
CA TYR A 130 9.10 -5.17 -16.92
C TYR A 130 8.28 -4.98 -15.63
N ILE A 131 7.46 -3.94 -15.55
CA ILE A 131 6.66 -3.65 -14.35
C ILE A 131 5.58 -4.72 -14.14
N LEU A 132 4.97 -5.26 -15.20
CA LEU A 132 3.99 -6.34 -15.10
C LEU A 132 4.58 -7.65 -14.56
N GLU A 133 5.84 -7.93 -14.84
CA GLU A 133 6.57 -9.06 -14.23
C GLU A 133 6.99 -8.74 -12.80
N ARG A 134 7.55 -7.55 -12.60
CA ARG A 134 8.15 -7.07 -11.37
C ARG A 134 7.15 -6.91 -10.21
N ARG A 135 5.89 -6.61 -10.51
CA ARG A 135 4.83 -6.35 -9.51
C ARG A 135 4.55 -7.51 -8.55
N PHE A 136 4.99 -8.72 -8.86
CA PHE A 136 4.83 -9.89 -7.99
C PHE A 136 6.02 -10.10 -7.04
N ASP A 137 7.09 -9.34 -7.19
CA ASP A 137 8.31 -9.48 -6.38
C ASP A 137 8.22 -8.72 -5.03
N HIS A 138 7.04 -8.28 -4.65
CA HIS A 138 6.85 -7.58 -3.37
C HIS A 138 6.72 -8.55 -2.20
N HIS A 139 7.10 -8.06 -1.02
CA HIS A 139 6.83 -8.68 0.26
C HIS A 139 6.12 -7.67 1.17
N ILE A 140 4.99 -8.05 1.73
CA ILE A 140 4.21 -7.21 2.66
C ILE A 140 3.67 -8.12 3.75
N GLU A 141 4.04 -7.85 5.00
CA GLU A 141 3.49 -8.51 6.18
C GLU A 141 3.09 -7.51 7.23
N PHE A 142 1.98 -7.78 7.90
CA PHE A 142 1.51 -6.90 8.98
C PHE A 142 0.60 -7.61 9.97
N THR A 143 0.37 -6.94 11.09
CA THR A 143 -0.63 -7.32 12.09
C THR A 143 -1.33 -6.10 12.64
N VAL A 144 -2.52 -6.30 13.15
CA VAL A 144 -3.35 -5.29 13.78
C VAL A 144 -3.76 -5.73 15.19
N ALA A 145 -3.93 -4.76 16.09
CA ALA A 145 -4.38 -5.08 17.44
C ALA A 145 -5.87 -5.39 17.50
N ASN A 146 -6.67 -4.85 16.58
CA ASN A 146 -8.11 -5.08 16.47
C ASN A 146 -8.50 -5.37 15.02
N LEU A 147 -9.40 -6.32 14.82
CA LEU A 147 -9.86 -6.75 13.50
C LEU A 147 -11.12 -6.02 13.03
N ASP A 148 -11.75 -5.23 13.87
CA ASP A 148 -13.07 -4.65 13.59
C ASP A 148 -13.09 -3.86 12.28
N GLN A 149 -12.07 -3.03 12.06
CA GLN A 149 -11.97 -2.21 10.85
C GLN A 149 -11.68 -3.03 9.59
N LEU A 150 -10.78 -4.01 9.68
CA LEU A 150 -10.48 -4.90 8.55
C LEU A 150 -11.70 -5.75 8.16
N GLN A 151 -12.46 -6.24 9.14
CA GLN A 151 -13.68 -7.00 8.90
C GLN A 151 -14.80 -6.13 8.32
N ALA A 152 -15.03 -4.96 8.93
CA ALA A 152 -16.04 -4.01 8.45
C ALA A 152 -15.73 -3.50 7.04
N GLY A 153 -14.45 -3.31 6.73
CA GLY A 153 -13.97 -2.88 5.42
C GLY A 153 -14.07 -3.94 4.33
N GLY A 154 -14.16 -5.24 4.68
CA GLY A 154 -14.30 -6.33 3.73
C GLY A 154 -13.06 -6.59 2.84
N ARG A 155 -11.88 -6.12 3.23
CA ARG A 155 -10.62 -6.29 2.48
C ARG A 155 -9.79 -7.47 2.93
N ILE A 156 -10.27 -8.25 3.89
CA ILE A 156 -9.68 -9.55 4.25
C ILE A 156 -10.30 -10.63 3.38
N SER A 157 -9.46 -11.47 2.75
CA SER A 157 -9.91 -12.68 2.10
C SER A 157 -10.49 -13.63 3.14
N SER A 158 -11.81 -13.91 3.05
CA SER A 158 -12.50 -14.84 3.94
C SER A 158 -12.16 -16.27 3.55
N THR A 159 -11.09 -16.83 4.12
CA THR A 159 -11.00 -18.29 4.19
C THR A 159 -11.93 -18.74 5.31
N LYS A 160 -12.86 -19.66 5.00
CA LYS A 160 -13.86 -20.18 5.95
C LYS A 160 -13.26 -20.70 7.27
N ALA A 161 -11.98 -21.05 7.27
CA ALA A 161 -11.24 -21.50 8.45
C ALA A 161 -10.95 -20.39 9.48
N PHE A 162 -10.96 -19.12 9.08
CA PHE A 162 -10.62 -18.00 9.95
C PHE A 162 -11.81 -17.33 10.65
N VAL A 163 -13.04 -17.52 10.16
CA VAL A 163 -14.22 -16.74 10.59
C VAL A 163 -14.73 -17.13 11.98
N GLY A 164 -14.40 -18.33 12.50
CA GLY A 164 -15.05 -18.85 13.73
C GLY A 164 -14.41 -18.45 15.07
N ASN A 165 -13.11 -18.13 15.13
CA ASN A 165 -12.37 -17.98 16.40
C ASN A 165 -11.47 -16.73 16.50
N LEU A 166 -11.59 -15.76 15.59
CA LEU A 166 -10.68 -14.62 15.47
C LEU A 166 -10.80 -13.56 16.59
N LEU A 167 -11.92 -13.49 17.30
CA LEU A 167 -12.17 -12.45 18.31
C LEU A 167 -11.15 -12.43 19.46
N GLN A 168 -10.43 -13.54 19.73
CA GLN A 168 -9.42 -13.64 20.79
C GLN A 168 -7.99 -13.83 20.26
N LEU A 169 -7.81 -13.90 18.95
CA LEU A 169 -6.52 -14.13 18.31
C LEU A 169 -6.06 -12.87 17.55
N ARG A 170 -4.78 -12.79 17.32
CA ARG A 170 -4.14 -11.74 16.53
C ARG A 170 -3.52 -12.39 15.31
N PRO A 171 -4.14 -12.21 14.12
CA PRO A 171 -3.61 -12.75 12.89
C PRO A 171 -2.41 -11.94 12.40
N LEU A 172 -1.52 -12.66 11.73
CA LEU A 172 -0.51 -12.11 10.87
C LEU A 172 -1.03 -12.22 9.44
N PHE A 173 -0.90 -11.14 8.71
CA PHE A 173 -1.35 -11.04 7.32
C PHE A 173 -0.17 -10.89 6.38
N HIS A 174 -0.34 -11.39 5.17
CA HIS A 174 0.53 -11.08 4.04
C HIS A 174 -0.31 -10.76 2.80
N PHE A 175 0.35 -10.27 1.77
CA PHE A 175 -0.26 -10.12 0.47
C PHE A 175 0.01 -11.37 -0.38
N GLU A 176 -1.05 -11.92 -0.98
CA GLU A 176 -1.01 -13.03 -1.91
C GLU A 176 -1.91 -12.69 -3.11
N GLU A 177 -1.33 -12.62 -4.30
CA GLU A 177 -2.04 -12.25 -5.54
C GLU A 177 -2.92 -10.98 -5.42
N GLY A 178 -2.44 -9.98 -4.71
CA GLY A 178 -3.14 -8.72 -4.52
C GLY A 178 -4.15 -8.69 -3.37
N LYS A 179 -4.34 -9.80 -2.65
CA LYS A 179 -5.29 -9.95 -1.54
C LYS A 179 -4.57 -9.94 -0.20
N ILE A 180 -5.25 -9.45 0.82
CA ILE A 180 -4.81 -9.59 2.21
C ILE A 180 -5.26 -10.95 2.73
N VAL A 181 -4.29 -11.83 3.02
CA VAL A 181 -4.54 -13.20 3.45
C VAL A 181 -3.94 -13.43 4.83
N PRO A 182 -4.72 -13.93 5.80
CA PRO A 182 -4.16 -14.32 7.08
C PRO A 182 -3.42 -15.66 6.93
N TYR A 183 -2.17 -15.73 7.42
CA TYR A 183 -1.35 -16.95 7.31
C TYR A 183 -1.01 -17.59 8.65
N GLN A 184 -1.03 -16.81 9.74
CA GLN A 184 -0.76 -17.30 11.09
C GLN A 184 -1.62 -16.56 12.10
N THR A 185 -1.87 -17.17 13.27
CA THR A 185 -2.55 -16.53 14.41
C THR A 185 -1.77 -16.74 15.69
N VAL A 186 -1.78 -15.74 16.57
CA VAL A 186 -1.21 -15.78 17.91
C VAL A 186 -2.17 -15.13 18.90
N ARG A 187 -1.88 -15.24 20.21
CA ARG A 187 -2.80 -14.77 21.25
C ARG A 187 -2.69 -13.27 21.56
N THR A 188 -1.56 -12.64 21.28
CA THR A 188 -1.32 -11.23 21.67
C THR A 188 -0.71 -10.44 20.52
N PHE A 189 -0.99 -9.14 20.48
CA PHE A 189 -0.38 -8.22 19.51
C PHE A 189 1.15 -8.23 19.62
N LYS A 190 1.70 -8.27 20.86
CA LYS A 190 3.14 -8.38 21.09
C LYS A 190 3.76 -9.62 20.44
N LYS A 191 3.09 -10.78 20.52
CA LYS A 191 3.58 -11.99 19.85
C LYS A 191 3.45 -11.92 18.33
N ALA A 192 2.40 -11.23 17.82
CA ALA A 192 2.19 -11.08 16.40
C ALA A 192 3.31 -10.22 15.77
N HIS A 193 3.51 -9.02 16.28
CA HIS A 193 4.53 -8.14 15.73
C HIS A 193 5.97 -8.68 15.97
N GLY A 194 6.22 -9.41 17.08
CA GLY A 194 7.50 -10.07 17.31
C GLY A 194 7.81 -11.10 16.22
N LYS A 195 6.82 -11.89 15.77
CA LYS A 195 7.01 -12.85 14.69
C LYS A 195 7.30 -12.19 13.34
N ILE A 196 6.67 -11.05 13.04
CA ILE A 196 6.96 -10.27 11.83
C ILE A 196 8.40 -9.75 11.89
N TYR A 197 8.83 -9.25 13.05
CA TYR A 197 10.20 -8.80 13.24
C TYR A 197 11.21 -9.95 13.07
N ASP A 198 10.97 -11.12 13.69
CA ASP A 198 11.84 -12.28 13.56
C ASP A 198 11.95 -12.75 12.10
N HIS A 199 10.83 -12.77 11.37
CA HIS A 199 10.81 -13.13 9.95
C HIS A 199 11.58 -12.11 9.09
N LEU A 200 11.43 -10.80 9.37
CA LEU A 200 12.24 -9.78 8.70
C LEU A 200 13.73 -9.98 8.95
N VAL A 201 14.12 -10.30 10.18
CA VAL A 201 15.52 -10.61 10.53
C VAL A 201 16.03 -11.81 9.74
N GLU A 202 15.26 -12.90 9.62
CA GLU A 202 15.63 -14.08 8.83
C GLU A 202 15.84 -13.72 7.34
N MET A 203 14.97 -12.86 6.78
CA MET A 203 15.12 -12.39 5.39
C MET A 203 16.35 -11.50 5.21
N LEU A 204 16.66 -10.62 6.15
CA LEU A 204 17.85 -9.77 6.10
C LEU A 204 19.15 -10.58 6.26
N GLU A 205 19.12 -11.68 7.01
CA GLU A 205 20.27 -12.61 7.13
C GLU A 205 20.65 -13.26 5.80
N SER A 206 19.74 -13.37 4.86
CA SER A 206 20.03 -13.82 3.49
C SER A 206 20.89 -12.82 2.68
N GLY A 207 20.97 -11.56 3.12
CA GLY A 207 21.73 -10.48 2.49
C GLY A 207 21.13 -9.98 1.16
N THR A 208 19.93 -10.41 0.80
CA THR A 208 19.29 -10.02 -0.47
C THR A 208 18.46 -8.75 -0.34
N VAL A 209 17.90 -8.45 0.83
CA VAL A 209 17.06 -7.29 1.08
C VAL A 209 17.89 -6.15 1.65
N THR A 210 17.88 -4.98 1.01
CA THR A 210 18.69 -3.82 1.40
C THR A 210 17.87 -2.56 1.66
N ASP A 211 16.57 -2.57 1.36
CA ASP A 211 15.67 -1.44 1.54
C ASP A 211 14.30 -1.93 2.02
N VAL A 212 13.87 -1.47 3.19
CA VAL A 212 12.64 -1.91 3.87
C VAL A 212 11.85 -0.69 4.33
N SER A 213 10.54 -0.72 4.12
CA SER A 213 9.60 0.16 4.80
C SER A 213 8.94 -0.57 5.96
N LEU A 214 9.04 0.00 7.14
CA LEU A 214 8.21 -0.32 8.29
C LEU A 214 7.01 0.64 8.27
N PHE A 215 5.82 0.12 8.15
CA PHE A 215 4.62 0.95 8.16
C PHE A 215 3.81 0.72 9.44
N HIS A 216 3.14 1.77 9.90
CA HIS A 216 2.42 1.71 11.17
C HIS A 216 1.17 2.59 11.21
N ALA A 217 0.26 2.24 12.12
CA ALA A 217 -0.80 3.08 12.66
C ALA A 217 -0.57 3.22 14.16
N THR A 218 -0.28 4.41 14.66
CA THR A 218 -0.04 4.75 16.08
C THR A 218 1.04 3.90 16.80
N ALA A 219 1.94 3.23 16.08
CA ALA A 219 3.00 2.38 16.63
C ALA A 219 4.41 2.87 16.25
N TYR A 220 4.61 4.19 16.19
CA TYR A 220 5.88 4.79 15.78
C TYR A 220 7.06 4.36 16.65
N ASP A 221 6.92 4.37 17.96
CA ASP A 221 8.01 4.01 18.88
C ASP A 221 8.50 2.58 18.64
N LEU A 222 7.56 1.66 18.39
CA LEU A 222 7.88 0.26 18.06
C LEU A 222 8.60 0.17 16.69
N ALA A 223 8.12 0.88 15.68
CA ALA A 223 8.77 0.93 14.37
C ALA A 223 10.19 1.53 14.46
N PHE A 224 10.36 2.57 15.29
CA PHE A 224 11.66 3.20 15.51
C PHE A 224 12.64 2.28 16.25
N GLU A 225 12.15 1.51 17.24
CA GLU A 225 12.94 0.46 17.89
C GLU A 225 13.42 -0.59 16.89
N TRP A 226 12.51 -1.07 16.01
CA TRP A 226 12.85 -2.03 14.96
C TRP A 226 13.90 -1.47 14.01
N LYS A 227 13.67 -0.26 13.48
CA LYS A 227 14.62 0.44 12.60
C LYS A 227 16.00 0.51 13.22
N THR A 228 16.08 1.00 14.46
CA THR A 228 17.35 1.18 15.17
C THR A 228 18.12 -0.15 15.33
N ASN A 229 17.40 -1.23 15.66
CA ASN A 229 18.01 -2.54 15.84
C ASN A 229 18.45 -3.17 14.51
N LEU A 230 17.66 -2.98 13.44
CA LEU A 230 17.97 -3.54 12.12
C LEU A 230 19.16 -2.84 11.47
N GLU A 231 19.17 -1.50 11.44
CA GLU A 231 20.28 -0.72 10.86
C GLU A 231 21.59 -0.86 11.63
N LYS A 232 21.52 -1.20 12.91
CA LYS A 232 22.73 -1.52 13.71
C LYS A 232 23.32 -2.89 13.37
N ARG A 233 22.48 -3.83 12.93
CA ARG A 233 22.86 -5.24 12.71
C ARG A 233 23.14 -5.56 11.25
N PHE A 234 22.46 -4.90 10.33
CA PHE A 234 22.48 -5.18 8.91
C PHE A 234 22.81 -3.93 8.09
N ASP A 235 23.40 -4.11 6.92
CA ASP A 235 23.56 -3.06 5.90
C ASP A 235 22.21 -2.92 5.16
N VAL A 236 21.28 -2.25 5.77
CA VAL A 236 19.91 -2.05 5.28
C VAL A 236 19.46 -0.62 5.50
N THR A 237 18.74 -0.06 4.54
CA THR A 237 18.02 1.21 4.70
C THR A 237 16.61 0.91 5.21
N VAL A 238 16.27 1.40 6.39
CA VAL A 238 14.93 1.25 6.96
C VAL A 238 14.23 2.59 7.02
N ARG A 239 13.12 2.71 6.30
CA ARG A 239 12.20 3.86 6.42
C ARG A 239 11.04 3.53 7.33
N ILE A 240 10.41 4.56 7.89
CA ILE A 240 9.20 4.42 8.69
C ILE A 240 8.12 5.25 8.00
N ASP A 241 7.02 4.60 7.66
CA ASP A 241 5.89 5.22 6.98
C ASP A 241 4.63 5.12 7.86
N ASN A 242 3.96 6.26 8.09
CA ASN A 242 2.63 6.25 8.69
C ASN A 242 1.60 5.80 7.65
N LEU A 243 0.66 4.93 8.04
CA LEU A 243 -0.44 4.57 7.16
C LEU A 243 -1.30 5.79 6.84
N THR A 244 -1.67 5.92 5.57
CA THR A 244 -2.54 7.02 5.14
C THR A 244 -3.93 6.92 5.77
N PRO A 245 -4.73 7.98 5.81
CA PRO A 245 -6.10 7.96 6.31
C PRO A 245 -6.94 6.82 5.76
N VAL A 246 -6.86 6.56 4.45
CA VAL A 246 -7.58 5.45 3.80
C VAL A 246 -7.12 4.10 4.32
N LEU A 247 -5.82 3.86 4.41
CA LEU A 247 -5.28 2.60 4.92
C LEU A 247 -5.60 2.42 6.41
N GLY A 248 -5.45 3.48 7.20
CA GLY A 248 -5.82 3.51 8.62
C GLY A 248 -7.30 3.23 8.86
N SER A 249 -8.18 3.67 7.96
CA SER A 249 -9.62 3.35 8.03
C SER A 249 -9.91 1.85 7.99
N HIS A 250 -9.07 1.09 7.27
CA HIS A 250 -9.21 -0.36 7.16
C HIS A 250 -8.43 -1.13 8.22
N THR A 251 -7.23 -0.71 8.55
CA THR A 251 -6.41 -1.43 9.55
C THR A 251 -6.83 -1.14 10.98
N GLY A 252 -7.39 0.04 11.23
CA GLY A 252 -7.52 0.57 12.60
C GLY A 252 -6.14 0.80 13.21
N ASN A 253 -6.13 1.01 14.53
CA ASN A 253 -4.94 1.26 15.33
C ASN A 253 -4.94 0.46 16.64
N PRO A 254 -3.76 0.06 17.19
CA PRO A 254 -2.47 0.09 16.52
C PRO A 254 -2.32 -1.01 15.44
N ALA A 255 -1.52 -0.71 14.44
CA ALA A 255 -1.06 -1.64 13.43
C ALA A 255 0.43 -1.46 13.16
N ILE A 256 1.13 -2.51 12.77
CA ILE A 256 2.52 -2.47 12.34
C ILE A 256 2.80 -3.57 11.32
N GLY A 257 3.67 -3.26 10.38
CA GLY A 257 4.10 -4.21 9.36
C GLY A 257 5.39 -3.80 8.68
N MET A 258 5.81 -4.62 7.75
CA MET A 258 6.97 -4.41 6.90
C MET A 258 6.61 -4.60 5.43
N SER A 259 7.32 -3.91 4.57
CA SER A 259 7.18 -4.08 3.12
C SER A 259 8.48 -3.73 2.39
N PHE A 260 8.71 -4.42 1.30
CA PHE A 260 9.81 -4.15 0.36
C PHE A 260 9.49 -4.77 -1.00
N LEU A 261 10.21 -4.31 -2.00
CA LEU A 261 10.28 -4.96 -3.29
C LEU A 261 11.59 -5.77 -3.32
N ASN A 262 11.52 -7.08 -3.60
CA ASN A 262 12.70 -7.92 -3.64
C ASN A 262 13.72 -7.32 -4.62
N PRO A 263 15.02 -7.35 -4.33
CA PRO A 263 16.04 -6.90 -5.27
C PRO A 263 15.90 -7.66 -6.60
N THR A 264 16.03 -6.93 -7.70
CA THR A 264 16.10 -7.59 -9.01
C THR A 264 17.30 -8.53 -9.01
N SER A 265 17.05 -9.81 -9.20
CA SER A 265 18.15 -10.70 -9.60
C SER A 265 18.66 -10.15 -10.93
N ARG A 266 19.79 -9.42 -10.91
CA ARG A 266 20.43 -8.99 -12.15
C ARG A 266 20.65 -10.24 -13.00
N ARG A 267 19.82 -10.39 -14.02
CA ARG A 267 20.05 -11.35 -15.09
C ARG A 267 21.14 -10.85 -16.02
#